data_86b27c1f42e4fc593dc1f3ba4b74d81c
#
_entry.id   86b27c1f42e4fc593dc1f3ba4b74d81c
#
_cell.length_a   1.000
_cell.length_b   1.000
_cell.length_c   1.000
_cell.angle_alpha   90.00
_cell.angle_beta   90.00
_cell.angle_gamma   90.00
#
_symmetry.space_group_name_H-M   'P 1'
#
loop_
_entity.id
_entity.type
_entity.pdbx_description
1 polymer ?
#
loop_
_entity_poly.entity_id
_entity_poly.type
_entity_poly.pdbx_seq_one_letter_code
_entity_poly.pdbx_strand_id
1 'polypeptide(L)'
;VLDAHSTLKSLRHDDYNCALCARGYEASVDELVEVAFTVSPRVRRIAAHDPNTLPIWEYVRQMFWSSGIDLNEDTFSRLINEVTLEALELPAGEKAILSLKVPNKFIIVFEPVTHSAHFFDVQGEATSERQQFSIFFNKIQAPTGTTVMRPGPLRLTLENQTDTRVLPAIWIADDVLHQMLGKRKPILTAKRMLTNQTFRDVFKADNLNIDQRLKITSLTFLFTDLKGSTALYERVGDLAAFDLVRAHFHALLEIISSEKGAVVKTIGDAVMATFIRPEHAIVAGLRMRAAMDALNAERGTGDLVVKIGIHEGPCLAVMLNERQDYFGQTVNIAARVQGLATSQAIHITGPVIGAPAVAAILDREAITPIQKQAALRGIADKIVVYEIP
;
A
#
# COMPACT_ATOMS: atom_id res chain seq x y z
N VAL A 1 11.36 2.31 13.81
CA VAL A 1 10.97 3.39 12.92
C VAL A 1 12.08 3.50 11.89
N LEU A 2 11.84 3.00 10.69
CA LEU A 2 12.68 3.31 9.54
C LEU A 2 12.75 4.82 9.44
N ASP A 3 13.95 5.38 9.42
CA ASP A 3 14.13 6.74 8.95
C ASP A 3 13.68 6.78 7.49
N ALA A 4 12.41 7.16 7.30
CA ALA A 4 11.75 7.15 6.01
C ALA A 4 12.50 8.02 4.97
N HIS A 5 13.37 8.91 5.44
CA HIS A 5 14.11 9.83 4.58
C HIS A 5 15.24 9.18 3.78
N SER A 6 15.97 8.25 4.38
CA SER A 6 17.09 7.59 3.70
C SER A 6 16.62 6.38 2.86
N THR A 7 15.66 5.62 3.36
CA THR A 7 15.20 4.38 2.73
C THR A 7 14.35 4.64 1.49
N LEU A 8 13.42 5.61 1.50
CA LEU A 8 12.58 5.94 0.34
C LEU A 8 13.38 6.53 -0.84
N LYS A 9 14.51 7.17 -0.59
CA LYS A 9 15.39 7.69 -1.65
C LYS A 9 16.26 6.62 -2.31
N SER A 10 16.52 5.51 -1.61
CA SER A 10 17.36 4.41 -2.10
C SER A 10 16.57 3.29 -2.78
N LEU A 11 15.25 3.25 -2.62
CA LEU A 11 14.38 2.27 -3.27
C LEU A 11 14.24 2.59 -4.76
N ARG A 12 14.96 1.85 -5.62
CA ARG A 12 14.79 1.89 -7.08
C ARG A 12 13.78 0.83 -7.50
N HIS A 13 12.87 1.20 -8.39
CA HIS A 13 11.79 0.33 -8.91
C HIS A 13 12.29 -0.94 -9.61
N ASP A 14 13.53 -0.94 -10.11
CA ASP A 14 14.05 -1.97 -11.01
C ASP A 14 14.81 -3.10 -10.30
N ASP A 15 14.98 -3.04 -8.96
CA ASP A 15 15.88 -3.92 -8.23
C ASP A 15 15.19 -5.08 -7.50
N TYR A 16 13.86 -5.23 -7.62
CA TYR A 16 13.13 -6.26 -6.88
C TYR A 16 12.73 -7.44 -7.77
N ASN A 17 13.70 -8.28 -8.07
CA ASN A 17 13.44 -9.62 -8.59
C ASN A 17 13.48 -10.63 -7.46
N CYS A 18 12.47 -11.47 -7.35
CA CYS A 18 12.57 -12.63 -6.48
C CYS A 18 13.65 -13.57 -7.02
N ALA A 19 14.73 -13.73 -6.28
CA ALA A 19 15.84 -14.59 -6.68
C ALA A 19 15.44 -16.08 -6.89
N LEU A 20 14.31 -16.51 -6.28
CA LEU A 20 13.82 -17.89 -6.37
C LEU A 20 12.89 -18.13 -7.57
N CYS A 21 12.07 -17.17 -7.97
CA CYS A 21 11.09 -17.39 -9.03
C CYS A 21 11.29 -16.47 -10.25
N ALA A 22 12.33 -15.66 -10.28
CA ALA A 22 12.65 -14.67 -11.31
C ALA A 22 11.47 -13.74 -11.71
N ARG A 23 10.39 -13.74 -10.92
CA ARG A 23 9.29 -12.82 -11.13
C ARG A 23 9.71 -11.46 -10.61
N GLY A 24 9.64 -10.47 -11.48
CA GLY A 24 9.73 -9.08 -11.07
C GLY A 24 8.65 -8.81 -10.02
N TYR A 25 9.05 -8.38 -8.85
CA TYR A 25 8.14 -7.92 -7.83
C TYR A 25 7.96 -6.42 -8.09
N GLU A 26 6.91 -6.05 -8.82
CA GLU A 26 6.48 -4.66 -8.90
C GLU A 26 5.85 -4.26 -7.56
N ALA A 27 6.64 -4.28 -6.52
CA ALA A 27 6.21 -3.73 -5.25
C ALA A 27 6.28 -2.21 -5.35
N SER A 28 5.15 -1.60 -5.44
CA SER A 28 5.07 -0.15 -5.35
C SER A 28 5.46 0.30 -3.93
N VAL A 29 6.13 1.43 -3.83
CA VAL A 29 6.58 1.99 -2.53
C VAL A 29 5.41 2.13 -1.55
N ASP A 30 4.22 2.47 -2.04
CA ASP A 30 2.99 2.60 -1.27
C ASP A 30 2.48 1.26 -0.70
N GLU A 31 2.86 0.13 -1.30
CA GLU A 31 2.54 -1.23 -0.82
C GLU A 31 3.65 -1.84 0.04
N LEU A 32 4.89 -1.36 -0.11
CA LEU A 32 6.04 -1.79 0.70
C LEU A 32 6.12 -1.08 2.05
N VAL A 33 5.65 0.16 2.13
CA VAL A 33 5.69 0.93 3.38
C VAL A 33 4.63 0.39 4.33
N GLU A 34 5.09 -0.31 5.36
CA GLU A 34 4.28 -0.77 6.48
C GLU A 34 4.07 0.37 7.49
N VAL A 35 2.85 0.49 8.01
CA VAL A 35 2.54 1.45 9.07
C VAL A 35 2.29 0.70 10.36
N ALA A 36 3.11 0.96 11.37
CA ALA A 36 2.96 0.41 12.71
C ALA A 36 2.52 1.49 13.71
N PHE A 37 1.64 1.11 14.62
CA PHE A 37 1.19 1.98 15.69
C PHE A 37 1.69 1.49 17.04
N THR A 38 2.04 2.43 17.91
CA THR A 38 2.29 2.14 19.32
C THR A 38 1.29 2.90 20.19
N VAL A 39 1.06 2.40 21.38
CA VAL A 39 0.27 3.15 22.38
C VAL A 39 1.08 4.37 22.81
N SER A 40 0.42 5.53 22.89
CA SER A 40 1.10 6.75 23.34
C SER A 40 1.76 6.51 24.71
N PRO A 41 3.01 6.94 24.91
CA PRO A 41 3.71 6.85 26.21
C PRO A 41 2.97 7.53 27.36
N ARG A 42 2.04 8.47 27.05
CA ARG A 42 1.17 9.12 28.03
C ARG A 42 0.07 8.20 28.56
N VAL A 43 -0.33 7.18 27.76
CA VAL A 43 -1.32 6.18 28.17
C VAL A 43 -0.64 5.00 28.85
N ARG A 44 0.36 4.42 28.20
CA ARG A 44 1.17 3.30 28.72
C ARG A 44 2.48 3.22 27.97
N ARG A 45 3.59 3.07 28.68
CA ARG A 45 4.85 2.68 28.05
C ARG A 45 4.77 1.21 27.70
N ILE A 46 4.78 0.90 26.42
CA ILE A 46 4.95 -0.45 25.89
C ILE A 46 6.37 -0.50 25.34
N ALA A 47 7.12 -1.56 25.64
CA ALA A 47 8.36 -1.82 24.94
C ALA A 47 8.04 -1.92 23.45
N ALA A 48 8.45 -0.92 22.70
CA ALA A 48 8.33 -0.97 21.24
C ALA A 48 9.27 -2.05 20.71
N HIS A 49 9.08 -2.44 19.50
CA HIS A 49 9.94 -3.27 18.69
C HIS A 49 11.37 -2.66 18.67
N ASP A 50 12.15 -2.94 19.68
CA ASP A 50 13.53 -2.49 19.76
C ASP A 50 14.44 -3.71 19.65
N PRO A 51 15.08 -3.92 18.49
CA PRO A 51 15.99 -5.05 18.28
C PRO A 51 17.14 -5.07 19.30
N ASN A 52 17.46 -3.93 19.92
CA ASN A 52 18.53 -3.85 20.91
C ASN A 52 18.15 -4.47 22.26
N THR A 53 16.87 -4.76 22.52
CA THR A 53 16.40 -5.25 23.83
C THR A 53 15.91 -6.70 23.82
N LEU A 54 15.64 -7.26 22.64
CA LEU A 54 15.08 -8.61 22.50
C LEU A 54 16.13 -9.64 22.15
N PRO A 55 16.03 -10.89 22.66
CA PRO A 55 16.77 -12.03 22.12
C PRO A 55 16.48 -12.20 20.62
N ILE A 56 17.48 -12.64 19.86
CA ILE A 56 17.39 -12.72 18.39
C ILE A 56 16.14 -13.47 17.90
N TRP A 57 15.81 -14.63 18.50
CA TRP A 57 14.66 -15.43 18.05
C TRP A 57 13.31 -14.81 18.42
N GLU A 58 13.24 -14.08 19.50
CA GLU A 58 12.04 -13.31 19.84
C GLU A 58 11.87 -12.14 18.87
N TYR A 59 12.96 -11.47 18.55
CA TYR A 59 12.93 -10.41 17.54
C TYR A 59 12.53 -10.96 16.15
N VAL A 60 13.12 -12.10 15.72
CA VAL A 60 12.75 -12.75 14.46
C VAL A 60 11.27 -13.10 14.44
N ARG A 61 10.73 -13.69 15.49
CA ARG A 61 9.29 -14.02 15.61
C ARG A 61 8.41 -12.77 15.46
N GLN A 62 8.77 -11.69 16.13
CA GLN A 62 8.04 -10.42 16.05
C GLN A 62 8.15 -9.77 14.68
N MET A 63 9.32 -9.82 14.05
CA MET A 63 9.55 -9.30 12.70
C MET A 63 8.68 -10.03 11.66
N PHE A 64 8.60 -11.35 11.72
CA PHE A 64 7.72 -12.12 10.83
C PHE A 64 6.25 -11.81 11.10
N TRP A 65 5.86 -11.73 12.36
CA TRP A 65 4.49 -11.39 12.74
C TRP A 65 4.08 -9.99 12.26
N SER A 66 4.92 -8.99 12.41
CA SER A 66 4.67 -7.64 11.92
C SER A 66 4.58 -7.58 10.40
N SER A 67 5.33 -8.44 9.71
CA SER A 67 5.26 -8.59 8.24
C SER A 67 4.05 -9.43 7.76
N GLY A 68 3.12 -9.77 8.65
CA GLY A 68 1.91 -10.53 8.32
C GLY A 68 2.11 -12.04 8.22
N ILE A 69 3.26 -12.55 8.66
CA ILE A 69 3.57 -13.99 8.69
C ILE A 69 3.38 -14.50 10.10
N ASP A 70 2.39 -15.39 10.26
CA ASP A 70 2.12 -16.04 11.55
C ASP A 70 3.00 -17.27 11.69
N LEU A 71 4.05 -17.16 12.49
CA LEU A 71 4.91 -18.27 12.84
C LEU A 71 4.32 -19.00 14.06
N ASN A 72 3.48 -20.02 13.80
CA ASN A 72 3.13 -20.98 14.84
C ASN A 72 4.37 -21.80 15.23
N GLU A 73 4.28 -22.59 16.31
CA GLU A 73 5.44 -23.35 16.85
C GLU A 73 6.07 -24.28 15.81
N ASP A 74 5.26 -24.97 14.98
CA ASP A 74 5.77 -25.85 13.94
C ASP A 74 6.52 -25.08 12.84
N THR A 75 5.94 -23.98 12.37
CA THR A 75 6.55 -23.14 11.34
C THR A 75 7.82 -22.47 11.86
N PHE A 76 7.82 -22.07 13.12
CA PHE A 76 8.98 -21.47 13.76
C PHE A 76 10.11 -22.49 13.97
N SER A 77 9.78 -23.72 14.39
CA SER A 77 10.74 -24.81 14.48
C SER A 77 11.37 -25.16 13.13
N ARG A 78 10.57 -25.16 12.07
CA ARG A 78 11.08 -25.37 10.71
C ARG A 78 11.98 -24.22 10.25
N LEU A 79 11.64 -22.96 10.56
CA LEU A 79 12.50 -21.82 10.27
C LEU A 79 13.88 -21.98 10.91
N ILE A 80 13.93 -22.40 12.18
CA ILE A 80 15.18 -22.60 12.89
C ILE A 80 15.96 -23.80 12.33
N ASN A 81 15.32 -24.95 12.15
CA ASN A 81 16.01 -26.22 11.89
C ASN A 81 16.28 -26.50 10.41
N GLU A 82 15.41 -26.03 9.50
CA GLU A 82 15.50 -26.36 8.07
C GLU A 82 16.02 -25.18 7.23
N VAL A 83 15.73 -23.95 7.66
CA VAL A 83 16.02 -22.73 6.88
C VAL A 83 17.23 -21.98 7.40
N THR A 84 17.47 -21.98 8.70
CA THR A 84 18.58 -21.21 9.29
C THR A 84 19.87 -22.02 9.33
N LEU A 85 20.92 -21.49 8.70
CA LEU A 85 22.28 -22.04 8.84
C LEU A 85 22.93 -21.56 10.13
N GLU A 86 22.76 -20.29 10.48
CA GLU A 86 23.29 -19.68 11.69
C GLU A 86 22.54 -18.39 12.00
N ALA A 87 22.43 -18.05 13.28
CA ALA A 87 21.91 -16.77 13.73
C ALA A 87 22.59 -16.39 15.05
N LEU A 88 23.06 -15.16 15.14
CA LEU A 88 23.83 -14.71 16.30
C LEU A 88 23.56 -13.27 16.65
N GLU A 89 23.91 -12.94 17.89
CA GLU A 89 23.93 -11.56 18.39
C GLU A 89 25.38 -11.09 18.40
N LEU A 90 25.66 -9.99 17.69
CA LEU A 90 27.00 -9.44 17.59
C LEU A 90 27.03 -8.04 18.24
N PRO A 91 27.67 -7.90 19.42
CA PRO A 91 27.78 -6.62 20.10
C PRO A 91 28.46 -5.53 19.23
N ALA A 92 28.31 -4.27 19.66
CA ALA A 92 28.93 -3.11 19.00
C ALA A 92 30.46 -3.30 18.90
N GLY A 93 31.02 -3.11 17.71
CA GLY A 93 32.47 -3.22 17.46
C GLY A 93 33.01 -4.63 17.45
N GLU A 94 32.18 -5.65 17.68
CA GLU A 94 32.62 -7.04 17.76
C GLU A 94 32.67 -7.72 16.38
N LYS A 95 33.38 -8.86 16.35
CA LYS A 95 33.59 -9.66 15.15
C LYS A 95 33.37 -11.13 15.43
N ALA A 96 32.61 -11.78 14.57
CA ALA A 96 32.41 -13.23 14.57
C ALA A 96 33.02 -13.87 13.33
N ILE A 97 33.57 -15.08 13.49
CA ILE A 97 34.10 -15.89 12.40
C ILE A 97 33.37 -17.24 12.43
N LEU A 98 32.57 -17.48 11.40
CA LEU A 98 31.76 -18.66 11.25
C LEU A 98 32.42 -19.64 10.28
N SER A 99 32.36 -20.94 10.60
CA SER A 99 32.78 -22.03 9.71
C SER A 99 31.52 -22.77 9.28
N LEU A 100 31.03 -22.47 8.08
CA LEU A 100 29.79 -22.99 7.53
C LEU A 100 30.06 -24.00 6.42
N LYS A 101 29.12 -24.91 6.18
CA LYS A 101 29.07 -25.74 4.98
C LYS A 101 27.84 -25.25 4.18
N VAL A 102 28.09 -24.50 3.10
CA VAL A 102 27.00 -23.93 2.29
C VAL A 102 26.50 -24.97 1.28
N PRO A 103 25.18 -25.23 1.23
CA PRO A 103 24.57 -26.14 0.27
C PRO A 103 24.46 -25.47 -1.11
N ASN A 104 24.19 -26.28 -2.15
CA ASN A 104 23.84 -25.76 -3.49
C ASN A 104 22.42 -25.15 -3.47
N LYS A 105 22.28 -23.99 -2.85
CA LYS A 105 21.03 -23.25 -2.68
C LYS A 105 21.35 -21.76 -2.55
N PHE A 106 20.35 -20.92 -2.78
CA PHE A 106 20.48 -19.49 -2.55
C PHE A 106 20.50 -19.18 -1.05
N ILE A 107 21.43 -18.33 -0.62
CA ILE A 107 21.61 -17.96 0.80
C ILE A 107 21.44 -16.47 0.96
N ILE A 108 20.74 -16.09 2.02
CA ILE A 108 20.54 -14.71 2.42
C ILE A 108 21.15 -14.52 3.80
N VAL A 109 22.04 -13.55 3.94
CA VAL A 109 22.46 -13.01 5.23
C VAL A 109 21.69 -11.74 5.47
N PHE A 110 20.76 -11.78 6.39
CA PHE A 110 19.89 -10.65 6.73
C PHE A 110 20.21 -10.13 8.12
N GLU A 111 20.31 -8.80 8.24
CA GLU A 111 20.56 -8.11 9.50
C GLU A 111 19.54 -6.99 9.69
N PRO A 112 18.62 -7.10 10.65
CA PRO A 112 17.47 -6.21 10.77
C PRO A 112 17.76 -4.85 11.43
N VAL A 113 18.85 -4.70 12.19
CA VAL A 113 19.16 -3.44 12.89
C VAL A 113 19.69 -2.38 11.92
N THR A 114 20.58 -2.79 11.01
CA THR A 114 21.10 -1.93 9.95
C THR A 114 20.33 -2.03 8.64
N HIS A 115 19.30 -2.93 8.60
CA HIS A 115 18.51 -3.25 7.40
C HIS A 115 19.37 -3.72 6.23
N SER A 116 20.40 -4.51 6.51
CA SER A 116 21.30 -5.03 5.48
C SER A 116 20.91 -6.43 5.04
N ALA A 117 21.08 -6.70 3.73
CA ALA A 117 20.93 -8.02 3.17
C ALA A 117 22.07 -8.29 2.19
N HIS A 118 22.72 -9.47 2.34
CA HIS A 118 23.72 -9.98 1.42
C HIS A 118 23.22 -11.27 0.81
N PHE A 119 23.42 -11.42 -0.48
CA PHE A 119 22.89 -12.53 -1.26
C PHE A 119 24.02 -13.37 -1.82
N PHE A 120 23.93 -14.69 -1.65
CA PHE A 120 24.87 -15.64 -2.22
C PHE A 120 24.12 -16.62 -3.12
N ASP A 121 24.49 -16.63 -4.38
CA ASP A 121 24.05 -17.63 -5.35
C ASP A 121 25.05 -18.80 -5.32
N VAL A 122 24.70 -19.86 -4.58
CA VAL A 122 25.58 -21.01 -4.38
C VAL A 122 25.23 -22.06 -5.41
N GLN A 123 26.07 -22.18 -6.45
CA GLN A 123 25.82 -23.05 -7.59
C GLN A 123 27.11 -23.74 -8.13
N GLY A 124 26.92 -24.72 -8.99
CA GLY A 124 28.02 -25.46 -9.63
C GLY A 124 28.48 -26.67 -8.82
N GLU A 125 29.65 -27.22 -9.19
CA GLU A 125 30.23 -28.39 -8.52
C GLU A 125 30.75 -28.05 -7.14
N ALA A 126 30.52 -28.96 -6.19
CA ALA A 126 30.98 -28.79 -4.82
C ALA A 126 32.53 -28.71 -4.74
N THR A 127 33.03 -27.86 -3.87
CA THR A 127 34.46 -27.70 -3.62
C THR A 127 34.83 -28.18 -2.22
N SER A 128 36.03 -28.74 -2.11
CA SER A 128 36.66 -29.00 -0.81
C SER A 128 37.50 -27.83 -0.32
N GLU A 129 37.78 -26.87 -1.17
CA GLU A 129 38.54 -25.68 -0.80
C GLU A 129 37.68 -24.74 0.03
N ARG A 130 38.27 -24.20 1.11
CA ARG A 130 37.60 -23.28 2.01
C ARG A 130 37.51 -21.89 1.36
N GLN A 131 36.32 -21.51 0.96
CA GLN A 131 36.00 -20.16 0.49
C GLN A 131 35.99 -19.19 1.67
N GLN A 132 36.28 -17.92 1.43
CA GLN A 132 36.28 -16.87 2.45
C GLN A 132 35.45 -15.66 1.98
N PHE A 133 34.64 -15.12 2.89
CA PHE A 133 33.88 -13.91 2.65
C PHE A 133 33.77 -13.07 3.93
N SER A 134 33.66 -11.75 3.79
CA SER A 134 33.53 -10.83 4.93
C SER A 134 32.36 -9.88 4.70
N ILE A 135 31.53 -9.72 5.71
CA ILE A 135 30.40 -8.80 5.74
C ILE A 135 30.64 -7.79 6.87
N PHE A 136 30.48 -6.52 6.54
CA PHE A 136 30.62 -5.41 7.47
C PHE A 136 29.26 -4.74 7.66
N PHE A 137 28.74 -4.74 8.87
CA PHE A 137 27.53 -4.05 9.22
C PHE A 137 27.86 -2.62 9.64
N ASN A 138 27.36 -1.64 8.89
CA ASN A 138 27.57 -0.22 9.17
C ASN A 138 26.28 0.58 8.85
N LYS A 139 26.26 1.87 9.24
CA LYS A 139 25.07 2.74 9.04
C LYS A 139 24.91 3.25 7.60
N ILE A 140 25.91 3.04 6.75
CA ILE A 140 25.90 3.52 5.35
C ILE A 140 25.92 2.27 4.46
N GLN A 141 24.76 1.83 4.01
CA GLN A 141 24.71 0.67 3.13
C GLN A 141 24.29 1.02 1.72
N ALA A 142 25.10 0.57 0.77
CA ALA A 142 24.68 0.41 -0.61
C ALA A 142 24.08 -0.99 -0.77
N PRO A 143 23.05 -1.18 -1.63
CA PRO A 143 22.58 -2.52 -1.98
C PRO A 143 23.77 -3.33 -2.50
N THR A 144 24.06 -4.45 -1.85
CA THR A 144 25.09 -5.37 -2.32
C THR A 144 24.50 -6.28 -3.38
N GLY A 145 25.19 -6.39 -4.52
CA GLY A 145 24.83 -7.37 -5.55
C GLY A 145 24.92 -8.81 -5.04
N THR A 146 24.43 -9.76 -5.83
CA THR A 146 24.53 -11.18 -5.52
C THR A 146 25.96 -11.67 -5.73
N THR A 147 26.53 -12.34 -4.74
CA THR A 147 27.85 -12.99 -4.82
C THR A 147 27.67 -14.43 -5.25
N VAL A 148 28.34 -14.86 -6.33
CA VAL A 148 28.34 -16.26 -6.78
C VAL A 148 29.43 -17.03 -6.06
N MET A 149 29.10 -18.22 -5.53
CA MET A 149 30.06 -19.11 -4.88
C MET A 149 29.71 -20.58 -5.13
N ARG A 150 30.64 -21.49 -4.81
CA ARG A 150 30.47 -22.95 -4.97
C ARG A 150 29.95 -23.58 -3.68
N PRO A 151 29.16 -24.68 -3.76
CA PRO A 151 28.80 -25.47 -2.58
C PRO A 151 30.07 -25.99 -1.88
N GLY A 152 30.12 -25.90 -0.56
CA GLY A 152 31.29 -26.37 0.17
C GLY A 152 31.57 -25.60 1.47
N PRO A 153 32.80 -25.72 2.02
CA PRO A 153 33.18 -25.03 3.23
C PRO A 153 33.36 -23.52 3.01
N LEU A 154 32.73 -22.73 3.87
CA LEU A 154 32.81 -21.26 3.87
C LEU A 154 33.30 -20.77 5.23
N ARG A 155 34.31 -19.92 5.21
CA ARG A 155 34.70 -19.08 6.35
C ARG A 155 34.02 -17.70 6.15
N LEU A 156 32.98 -17.43 6.92
CA LEU A 156 32.26 -16.17 6.89
C LEU A 156 32.69 -15.32 8.09
N THR A 157 33.20 -14.14 7.80
CA THR A 157 33.53 -13.14 8.81
C THR A 157 32.41 -12.11 8.85
N LEU A 158 31.83 -11.88 10.02
CA LEU A 158 30.84 -10.85 10.28
C LEU A 158 31.47 -9.82 11.23
N GLU A 159 31.43 -8.55 10.87
CA GLU A 159 32.00 -7.45 11.67
C GLU A 159 30.98 -6.36 11.87
N ASN A 160 30.67 -6.06 13.13
CA ASN A 160 29.77 -4.98 13.50
C ASN A 160 30.55 -3.69 13.68
N GLN A 161 30.40 -2.77 12.73
CA GLN A 161 31.04 -1.45 12.75
C GLN A 161 30.09 -0.35 13.25
N THR A 162 28.98 -0.75 13.90
CA THR A 162 28.01 0.19 14.49
C THR A 162 28.26 0.35 15.98
N ASP A 163 27.58 1.31 16.58
CA ASP A 163 27.56 1.59 18.02
C ASP A 163 26.48 0.78 18.79
N THR A 164 25.76 -0.09 18.08
CA THR A 164 24.69 -0.92 18.66
C THR A 164 24.91 -2.39 18.33
N ARG A 165 24.23 -3.27 19.06
CA ARG A 165 24.17 -4.71 18.74
C ARG A 165 23.51 -4.92 17.39
N VAL A 166 24.02 -5.85 16.57
CA VAL A 166 23.40 -6.34 15.35
C VAL A 166 22.98 -7.81 15.47
N LEU A 167 22.00 -8.23 14.68
CA LEU A 167 21.34 -9.53 14.78
C LEU A 167 21.38 -10.30 13.43
N PRO A 168 22.56 -10.61 12.88
CA PRO A 168 22.65 -11.30 11.61
C PRO A 168 22.11 -12.72 11.68
N ALA A 169 21.28 -13.07 10.70
CA ALA A 169 20.80 -14.43 10.47
C ALA A 169 21.13 -14.87 9.03
N ILE A 170 21.58 -16.10 8.89
CA ILE A 170 21.99 -16.71 7.64
C ILE A 170 20.95 -17.75 7.27
N TRP A 171 20.19 -17.49 6.22
CA TRP A 171 19.06 -18.31 5.81
C TRP A 171 19.27 -18.94 4.44
N ILE A 172 18.81 -20.18 4.32
CA ILE A 172 18.65 -20.86 3.03
C ILE A 172 17.34 -20.39 2.41
N ALA A 173 17.43 -19.69 1.28
CA ALA A 173 16.28 -19.24 0.53
C ALA A 173 15.84 -20.34 -0.45
N ASP A 174 15.10 -21.31 0.06
CA ASP A 174 14.53 -22.40 -0.72
C ASP A 174 12.99 -22.37 -0.70
N ASP A 175 12.38 -23.44 -1.24
CA ASP A 175 10.94 -23.58 -1.29
C ASP A 175 10.27 -23.49 0.09
N VAL A 176 10.94 -23.89 1.15
CA VAL A 176 10.41 -23.82 2.52
C VAL A 176 10.26 -22.38 2.96
N LEU A 177 11.32 -21.59 2.83
CA LEU A 177 11.26 -20.15 3.13
C LEU A 177 10.26 -19.45 2.22
N HIS A 178 10.26 -19.77 0.92
CA HIS A 178 9.34 -19.17 -0.04
C HIS A 178 7.87 -19.45 0.30
N GLN A 179 7.52 -20.67 0.69
CA GLN A 179 6.17 -21.03 1.13
C GLN A 179 5.75 -20.32 2.41
N MET A 180 6.68 -20.13 3.36
CA MET A 180 6.42 -19.35 4.57
C MET A 180 6.13 -17.90 4.23
N LEU A 181 6.95 -17.26 3.39
CA LEU A 181 6.79 -15.88 2.96
C LEU A 181 5.54 -15.67 2.08
N GLY A 182 5.12 -16.68 1.33
CA GLY A 182 3.94 -16.65 0.47
C GLY A 182 2.59 -16.64 1.21
N LYS A 183 2.56 -17.02 2.48
CA LYS A 183 1.35 -17.10 3.31
C LYS A 183 1.11 -15.83 4.15
N ARG A 184 1.48 -14.67 3.65
CA ARG A 184 1.31 -13.41 4.37
C ARG A 184 -0.14 -13.06 4.58
N LYS A 185 -0.50 -12.69 5.80
CA LYS A 185 -1.73 -11.94 6.06
C LYS A 185 -1.59 -10.53 5.49
N PRO A 186 -2.70 -9.89 5.08
CA PRO A 186 -2.65 -8.51 4.63
C PRO A 186 -2.09 -7.59 5.71
N ILE A 187 -0.97 -6.94 5.42
CA ILE A 187 -0.38 -5.92 6.31
C ILE A 187 -1.05 -4.56 6.11
N LEU A 188 -0.89 -3.69 7.09
CA LEU A 188 -1.36 -2.32 7.01
C LEU A 188 -0.32 -1.48 6.25
N THR A 189 -0.57 -1.27 4.97
CA THR A 189 0.32 -0.48 4.11
C THR A 189 -0.02 1.00 4.15
N ALA A 190 0.94 1.85 3.75
CA ALA A 190 0.70 3.30 3.62
C ALA A 190 -0.52 3.59 2.72
N LYS A 191 -0.66 2.89 1.60
CA LYS A 191 -1.81 3.00 0.70
C LYS A 191 -3.14 2.74 1.44
N ARG A 192 -3.21 1.69 2.26
CA ARG A 192 -4.41 1.36 3.05
C ARG A 192 -4.73 2.41 4.09
N MET A 193 -3.71 2.97 4.74
CA MET A 193 -3.90 4.04 5.73
C MET A 193 -4.42 5.32 5.09
N LEU A 194 -3.81 5.74 4.00
CA LEU A 194 -4.18 6.96 3.28
C LEU A 194 -5.61 6.92 2.72
N THR A 195 -6.16 5.71 2.50
CA THR A 195 -7.54 5.49 2.05
C THR A 195 -8.48 5.02 3.16
N ASN A 196 -8.10 5.13 4.43
CA ASN A 196 -8.93 4.79 5.57
C ASN A 196 -9.55 6.05 6.19
N GLN A 197 -10.89 6.13 6.24
CA GLN A 197 -11.60 7.30 6.76
C GLN A 197 -11.27 7.58 8.22
N THR A 198 -11.28 6.57 9.08
CA THR A 198 -10.96 6.73 10.52
C THR A 198 -9.56 7.29 10.73
N PHE A 199 -8.58 6.82 9.93
CA PHE A 199 -7.23 7.36 9.99
C PHE A 199 -7.21 8.84 9.61
N ARG A 200 -7.89 9.23 8.55
CA ARG A 200 -7.96 10.63 8.10
C ARG A 200 -8.64 11.55 9.11
N ASP A 201 -9.64 11.04 9.83
CA ASP A 201 -10.38 11.80 10.85
C ASP A 201 -9.58 11.98 12.15
N VAL A 202 -8.88 10.94 12.57
CA VAL A 202 -8.15 10.90 13.86
C VAL A 202 -6.74 11.48 13.73
N PHE A 203 -6.04 11.11 12.67
CA PHE A 203 -4.66 11.55 12.43
C PHE A 203 -4.66 12.70 11.43
N LYS A 204 -4.96 13.90 11.89
CA LYS A 204 -4.63 15.11 11.15
C LYS A 204 -3.12 15.14 11.03
N ALA A 205 -2.63 14.97 9.82
CA ALA A 205 -1.27 14.53 9.54
C ALA A 205 -0.19 15.56 9.90
N ASP A 206 0.16 15.65 11.17
CA ASP A 206 1.37 16.35 11.63
C ASP A 206 2.67 15.64 11.19
N ASN A 207 2.57 14.48 10.51
CA ASN A 207 3.70 13.57 10.35
C ASN A 207 4.22 13.37 8.92
N LEU A 208 3.56 13.88 7.89
CA LEU A 208 4.14 13.93 6.55
C LEU A 208 4.66 15.35 6.31
N ASN A 209 5.98 15.49 6.26
CA ASN A 209 6.61 16.75 5.90
C ASN A 209 6.10 17.20 4.51
N ILE A 210 5.84 18.50 4.31
CA ILE A 210 5.36 19.11 3.05
C ILE A 210 6.21 18.67 1.84
N ASP A 211 7.48 18.36 2.06
CA ASP A 211 8.41 17.90 1.02
C ASP A 211 8.32 16.41 0.71
N GLN A 212 7.55 15.64 1.48
CA GLN A 212 7.38 14.19 1.25
C GLN A 212 6.27 13.92 0.24
N ARG A 213 6.63 13.26 -0.84
CA ARG A 213 5.73 12.83 -1.91
C ARG A 213 5.69 11.31 -1.91
N LEU A 214 4.52 10.73 -1.68
CA LEU A 214 4.33 9.30 -1.85
C LEU A 214 3.72 9.04 -3.22
N LYS A 215 4.48 8.38 -4.11
CA LYS A 215 3.96 7.92 -5.39
C LYS A 215 3.11 6.67 -5.15
N ILE A 216 1.85 6.73 -5.53
CA ILE A 216 0.92 5.62 -5.51
C ILE A 216 0.76 5.12 -6.93
N THR A 217 0.98 3.84 -7.17
CA THR A 217 0.95 3.25 -8.52
C THR A 217 -0.45 3.10 -9.07
N SER A 218 -1.43 2.82 -8.21
CA SER A 218 -2.84 2.74 -8.61
C SER A 218 -3.75 3.12 -7.44
N LEU A 219 -4.66 4.04 -7.69
CA LEU A 219 -5.71 4.44 -6.76
C LEU A 219 -6.96 4.81 -7.56
N THR A 220 -8.12 4.39 -7.06
CA THR A 220 -9.40 4.72 -7.68
C THR A 220 -9.97 5.99 -7.06
N PHE A 221 -10.28 6.96 -7.91
CA PHE A 221 -10.91 8.22 -7.54
C PHE A 221 -12.37 8.20 -7.97
N LEU A 222 -13.22 8.63 -7.05
CA LEU A 222 -14.65 8.88 -7.29
C LEU A 222 -14.91 10.35 -7.04
N PHE A 223 -15.47 11.03 -8.03
CA PHE A 223 -15.98 12.38 -7.91
C PHE A 223 -17.50 12.37 -8.04
N THR A 224 -18.16 13.13 -7.18
CA THR A 224 -19.59 13.41 -7.30
C THR A 224 -19.82 14.89 -7.52
N ASP A 225 -21.00 15.23 -8.02
CA ASP A 225 -21.51 16.59 -8.13
C ASP A 225 -23.04 16.56 -8.12
N LEU A 226 -23.68 17.53 -7.50
CA LEU A 226 -25.13 17.62 -7.44
C LEU A 226 -25.64 18.44 -8.63
N LYS A 227 -26.46 17.82 -9.48
CA LYS A 227 -26.99 18.50 -10.66
C LYS A 227 -27.93 19.67 -10.26
N GLY A 228 -27.59 20.87 -10.74
CA GLY A 228 -28.46 22.02 -10.60
C GLY A 228 -28.55 22.57 -9.18
N SER A 229 -27.53 22.37 -8.35
CA SER A 229 -27.50 22.88 -6.98
C SER A 229 -27.75 24.38 -6.87
N THR A 230 -27.18 25.19 -7.75
CA THR A 230 -27.43 26.66 -7.79
C THR A 230 -28.92 26.96 -7.99
N ALA A 231 -29.57 26.34 -8.98
CA ALA A 231 -31.01 26.52 -9.22
C ALA A 231 -31.89 25.99 -8.07
N LEU A 232 -31.39 24.98 -7.32
CA LEU A 232 -32.03 24.47 -6.11
C LEU A 232 -32.12 25.59 -5.05
N TYR A 233 -31.01 26.28 -4.76
CA TYR A 233 -30.97 27.37 -3.79
C TYR A 233 -31.91 28.50 -4.17
N GLU A 234 -31.96 28.88 -5.46
CA GLU A 234 -32.88 29.90 -5.93
C GLU A 234 -34.37 29.51 -5.78
N ARG A 235 -34.69 28.22 -5.96
CA ARG A 235 -36.07 27.74 -5.96
C ARG A 235 -36.63 27.50 -4.56
N VAL A 236 -35.86 26.88 -3.66
CA VAL A 236 -36.36 26.46 -2.33
C VAL A 236 -35.86 27.34 -1.19
N GLY A 237 -34.92 28.26 -1.46
CA GLY A 237 -34.30 29.15 -0.48
C GLY A 237 -33.15 28.43 0.28
N ASP A 238 -32.27 29.24 0.89
CA ASP A 238 -31.00 28.80 1.46
C ASP A 238 -31.13 27.72 2.54
N LEU A 239 -32.09 27.85 3.46
CA LEU A 239 -32.26 26.91 4.57
C LEU A 239 -32.72 25.54 4.08
N ALA A 240 -33.73 25.46 3.23
CA ALA A 240 -34.23 24.21 2.70
C ALA A 240 -33.21 23.54 1.77
N ALA A 241 -32.52 24.33 0.94
CA ALA A 241 -31.44 23.83 0.10
C ALA A 241 -30.28 23.28 0.96
N PHE A 242 -29.88 23.98 2.01
CA PHE A 242 -28.85 23.52 2.94
C PHE A 242 -29.21 22.19 3.60
N ASP A 243 -30.45 22.01 4.05
CA ASP A 243 -30.91 20.76 4.66
C ASP A 243 -30.91 19.60 3.66
N LEU A 244 -31.23 19.84 2.39
CA LEU A 244 -31.14 18.88 1.30
C LEU A 244 -29.68 18.46 1.03
N VAL A 245 -28.80 19.45 0.87
CA VAL A 245 -27.38 19.23 0.60
C VAL A 245 -26.72 18.55 1.79
N ARG A 246 -27.08 18.88 3.03
CA ARG A 246 -26.60 18.20 4.23
C ARG A 246 -27.02 16.72 4.26
N ALA A 247 -28.28 16.42 3.94
CA ALA A 247 -28.75 15.02 3.87
C ALA A 247 -28.01 14.24 2.76
N HIS A 248 -27.81 14.87 1.59
CA HIS A 248 -26.99 14.32 0.52
C HIS A 248 -25.57 13.98 1.02
N PHE A 249 -24.86 14.91 1.65
CA PHE A 249 -23.52 14.66 2.17
C PHE A 249 -23.50 13.50 3.19
N HIS A 250 -24.45 13.45 4.13
CA HIS A 250 -24.51 12.36 5.11
C HIS A 250 -24.60 10.99 4.43
N ALA A 251 -25.50 10.86 3.44
CA ALA A 251 -25.66 9.62 2.70
C ALA A 251 -24.38 9.23 1.94
N LEU A 252 -23.73 10.19 1.26
CA LEU A 252 -22.51 9.94 0.51
C LEU A 252 -21.35 9.53 1.45
N LEU A 253 -21.14 10.22 2.55
CA LEU A 253 -20.05 9.94 3.50
C LEU A 253 -20.19 8.54 4.13
N GLU A 254 -21.41 8.18 4.53
CA GLU A 254 -21.72 6.86 5.08
C GLU A 254 -21.46 5.75 4.05
N ILE A 255 -21.92 5.93 2.81
CA ILE A 255 -21.69 4.95 1.74
C ILE A 255 -20.21 4.80 1.42
N ILE A 256 -19.47 5.90 1.27
CA ILE A 256 -18.02 5.85 1.00
C ILE A 256 -17.30 5.05 2.09
N SER A 257 -17.59 5.36 3.35
CA SER A 257 -16.95 4.69 4.49
C SER A 257 -17.32 3.19 4.56
N SER A 258 -18.59 2.84 4.37
CA SER A 258 -19.05 1.44 4.40
C SER A 258 -18.49 0.62 3.24
N GLU A 259 -18.20 1.22 2.10
CA GLU A 259 -17.55 0.60 0.93
C GLU A 259 -16.02 0.71 0.97
N LYS A 260 -15.43 0.88 2.15
CA LYS A 260 -13.97 0.91 2.37
C LYS A 260 -13.25 2.03 1.61
N GLY A 261 -13.96 3.10 1.30
CA GLY A 261 -13.40 4.32 0.74
C GLY A 261 -13.11 5.37 1.82
N ALA A 262 -12.46 6.44 1.41
CA ALA A 262 -12.22 7.61 2.24
C ALA A 262 -12.53 8.90 1.48
N VAL A 263 -13.19 9.82 2.16
CA VAL A 263 -13.42 11.17 1.64
C VAL A 263 -12.12 11.96 1.73
N VAL A 264 -11.70 12.51 0.59
CA VAL A 264 -10.52 13.37 0.51
C VAL A 264 -10.89 14.79 0.91
N LYS A 265 -11.92 15.33 0.24
CA LYS A 265 -12.44 16.68 0.48
C LYS A 265 -13.81 16.85 -0.15
N THR A 266 -14.51 17.88 0.29
CA THR A 266 -15.68 18.43 -0.40
C THR A 266 -15.29 19.67 -1.20
N ILE A 267 -15.94 19.90 -2.34
CA ILE A 267 -15.71 21.03 -3.23
C ILE A 267 -17.10 21.60 -3.60
N GLY A 268 -17.57 22.58 -2.83
CA GLY A 268 -18.97 23.00 -2.92
C GLY A 268 -19.91 21.86 -2.50
N ASP A 269 -20.77 21.43 -3.39
CA ASP A 269 -21.68 20.30 -3.25
C ASP A 269 -21.11 18.97 -3.78
N ALA A 270 -19.89 18.99 -4.30
CA ALA A 270 -19.17 17.83 -4.79
C ALA A 270 -18.35 17.13 -3.70
N VAL A 271 -18.17 15.83 -3.85
CA VAL A 271 -17.28 15.01 -3.01
C VAL A 271 -16.19 14.39 -3.86
N MET A 272 -14.96 14.49 -3.40
CA MET A 272 -13.83 13.70 -3.88
C MET A 272 -13.54 12.59 -2.89
N ALA A 273 -13.61 11.34 -3.35
CA ALA A 273 -13.31 10.15 -2.55
C ALA A 273 -12.28 9.24 -3.22
N THR A 274 -11.62 8.42 -2.44
CA THR A 274 -10.63 7.44 -2.91
C THR A 274 -10.97 6.03 -2.42
N PHE A 275 -10.64 5.04 -3.25
CA PHE A 275 -10.79 3.62 -2.95
C PHE A 275 -9.53 2.88 -3.39
N ILE A 276 -9.15 1.85 -2.64
CA ILE A 276 -8.00 1.00 -3.01
C ILE A 276 -8.32 0.18 -4.26
N ARG A 277 -9.57 -0.21 -4.43
CA ARG A 277 -10.05 -1.13 -5.47
C ARG A 277 -11.26 -0.55 -6.20
N PRO A 278 -11.29 -0.63 -7.54
CA PRO A 278 -12.34 0.00 -8.34
C PRO A 278 -13.73 -0.58 -8.09
N GLU A 279 -13.85 -1.87 -7.76
CA GLU A 279 -15.13 -2.49 -7.47
C GLU A 279 -15.85 -1.85 -6.26
N HIS A 280 -15.12 -1.40 -5.24
CA HIS A 280 -15.71 -0.69 -4.12
C HIS A 280 -16.26 0.68 -4.54
N ALA A 281 -15.57 1.37 -5.44
CA ALA A 281 -16.06 2.64 -5.99
C ALA A 281 -17.32 2.46 -6.83
N ILE A 282 -17.42 1.37 -7.60
CA ILE A 282 -18.63 1.03 -8.38
C ILE A 282 -19.81 0.77 -7.45
N VAL A 283 -19.65 -0.09 -6.45
CA VAL A 283 -20.73 -0.37 -5.48
C VAL A 283 -21.13 0.91 -4.75
N ALA A 284 -20.18 1.72 -4.33
CA ALA A 284 -20.47 3.02 -3.72
C ALA A 284 -21.30 3.91 -4.64
N GLY A 285 -20.92 4.02 -5.92
CA GLY A 285 -21.65 4.82 -6.91
C GLY A 285 -23.10 4.36 -7.11
N LEU A 286 -23.31 3.04 -7.25
CA LEU A 286 -24.64 2.44 -7.38
C LEU A 286 -25.51 2.71 -6.13
N ARG A 287 -24.93 2.53 -4.95
CA ARG A 287 -25.61 2.82 -3.67
C ARG A 287 -25.93 4.30 -3.49
N MET A 288 -25.02 5.18 -3.90
CA MET A 288 -25.26 6.65 -3.85
C MET A 288 -26.47 7.04 -4.70
N ARG A 289 -26.56 6.49 -5.91
CA ARG A 289 -27.71 6.73 -6.79
C ARG A 289 -29.01 6.28 -6.13
N ALA A 290 -29.04 5.04 -5.65
CA ALA A 290 -30.22 4.50 -4.95
C ALA A 290 -30.60 5.30 -3.69
N ALA A 291 -29.60 5.82 -2.94
CA ALA A 291 -29.84 6.65 -1.78
C ALA A 291 -30.44 8.02 -2.15
N MET A 292 -30.04 8.62 -3.27
CA MET A 292 -30.64 9.86 -3.77
C MET A 292 -32.08 9.64 -4.21
N ASP A 293 -32.38 8.52 -4.87
CA ASP A 293 -33.76 8.18 -5.25
C ASP A 293 -34.65 7.99 -4.01
N ALA A 294 -34.14 7.32 -2.97
CA ALA A 294 -34.84 7.15 -1.71
C ALA A 294 -35.12 8.49 -0.99
N LEU A 295 -34.11 9.37 -0.92
CA LEU A 295 -34.25 10.70 -0.32
C LEU A 295 -35.24 11.58 -1.11
N ASN A 296 -35.23 11.49 -2.43
CA ASN A 296 -36.20 12.18 -3.27
C ASN A 296 -37.64 11.67 -3.04
N ALA A 297 -37.81 10.36 -2.96
CA ALA A 297 -39.11 9.73 -2.70
C ALA A 297 -39.68 10.11 -1.32
N GLU A 298 -38.83 10.06 -0.28
CA GLU A 298 -39.20 10.46 1.09
C GLU A 298 -39.67 11.92 1.17
N ARG A 299 -39.04 12.79 0.40
CA ARG A 299 -39.33 14.24 0.41
C ARG A 299 -40.33 14.66 -0.66
N GLY A 300 -40.79 13.77 -1.53
CA GLY A 300 -41.67 14.07 -2.64
C GLY A 300 -41.07 15.05 -3.68
N THR A 301 -39.73 14.96 -3.86
CA THR A 301 -38.97 15.83 -4.78
C THR A 301 -38.16 14.98 -5.78
N GLY A 302 -37.59 15.64 -6.79
CA GLY A 302 -36.63 15.01 -7.73
C GLY A 302 -35.33 15.81 -7.78
N ASP A 303 -35.00 16.52 -6.72
CA ASP A 303 -33.96 17.55 -6.68
C ASP A 303 -32.55 16.99 -6.50
N LEU A 304 -32.43 15.85 -5.82
CA LEU A 304 -31.16 15.23 -5.57
C LEU A 304 -30.78 14.30 -6.72
N VAL A 305 -30.08 14.82 -7.70
CA VAL A 305 -29.54 14.09 -8.85
C VAL A 305 -28.02 14.15 -8.78
N VAL A 306 -27.39 13.04 -8.37
CA VAL A 306 -25.95 12.95 -8.26
C VAL A 306 -25.32 12.52 -9.59
N LYS A 307 -24.31 13.26 -10.05
CA LYS A 307 -23.43 12.88 -11.16
C LYS A 307 -22.18 12.21 -10.59
N ILE A 308 -21.76 11.10 -11.14
CA ILE A 308 -20.63 10.33 -10.62
C ILE A 308 -19.62 10.04 -11.74
N GLY A 309 -18.33 10.28 -11.45
CA GLY A 309 -17.22 9.92 -12.32
C GLY A 309 -16.18 9.11 -11.57
N ILE A 310 -15.74 7.98 -12.14
CA ILE A 310 -14.76 7.07 -11.53
C ILE A 310 -13.62 6.83 -12.50
N HIS A 311 -12.40 7.00 -12.00
CA HIS A 311 -11.17 6.71 -12.74
C HIS A 311 -10.11 6.13 -11.82
N GLU A 312 -9.31 5.21 -12.35
CA GLU A 312 -8.19 4.59 -11.64
C GLU A 312 -6.88 4.86 -12.37
N GLY A 313 -5.82 5.10 -11.58
CA GLY A 313 -4.48 5.30 -12.12
C GLY A 313 -3.48 5.80 -11.07
N PRO A 314 -2.25 6.09 -11.50
CA PRO A 314 -1.18 6.55 -10.62
C PRO A 314 -1.42 7.99 -10.13
N CYS A 315 -1.01 8.27 -8.90
CA CYS A 315 -1.10 9.60 -8.31
C CYS A 315 0.04 9.86 -7.32
N LEU A 316 0.12 11.10 -6.86
CA LEU A 316 0.99 11.51 -5.76
C LEU A 316 0.12 11.88 -4.56
N ALA A 317 0.34 11.22 -3.43
CA ALA A 317 -0.17 11.68 -2.16
C ALA A 317 0.76 12.77 -1.61
N VAL A 318 0.18 13.88 -1.20
CA VAL A 318 0.88 15.06 -0.70
C VAL A 318 0.17 15.63 0.51
N MET A 319 0.87 16.46 1.27
CA MET A 319 0.25 17.31 2.30
C MET A 319 0.04 18.69 1.74
N LEU A 320 -1.18 19.19 1.80
CA LEU A 320 -1.54 20.56 1.41
C LEU A 320 -2.45 21.16 2.49
N ASN A 321 -2.05 22.31 3.03
CA ASN A 321 -2.79 23.01 4.09
C ASN A 321 -3.14 22.08 5.27
N GLU A 322 -2.15 21.35 5.78
CA GLU A 322 -2.28 20.39 6.90
C GLU A 322 -3.29 19.25 6.65
N ARG A 323 -3.64 19.01 5.39
CA ARG A 323 -4.53 17.94 4.97
C ARG A 323 -3.89 17.12 3.87
N GLN A 324 -4.13 15.83 3.92
CA GLN A 324 -3.73 14.94 2.86
C GLN A 324 -4.58 15.17 1.62
N ASP A 325 -3.92 15.38 0.48
CA ASP A 325 -4.54 15.53 -0.83
C ASP A 325 -3.80 14.68 -1.88
N TYR A 326 -4.33 14.64 -3.09
CA TYR A 326 -3.76 13.87 -4.18
C TYR A 326 -3.58 14.73 -5.42
N PHE A 327 -2.45 14.50 -6.12
CA PHE A 327 -2.11 15.19 -7.36
C PHE A 327 -1.77 14.20 -8.47
N GLY A 328 -2.08 14.60 -9.69
CA GLY A 328 -1.75 13.83 -10.89
C GLY A 328 -2.84 13.92 -11.95
N GLN A 329 -2.51 13.43 -13.14
CA GLN A 329 -3.43 13.38 -14.25
C GLN A 329 -4.68 12.53 -13.95
N THR A 330 -4.51 11.47 -13.17
CA THR A 330 -5.58 10.56 -12.70
C THR A 330 -6.68 11.34 -11.97
N VAL A 331 -6.32 12.23 -11.04
CA VAL A 331 -7.29 13.07 -10.31
C VAL A 331 -8.07 13.96 -11.26
N ASN A 332 -7.35 14.58 -12.20
CA ASN A 332 -7.97 15.47 -13.19
C ASN A 332 -8.89 14.71 -14.15
N ILE A 333 -8.54 13.49 -14.56
CA ILE A 333 -9.40 12.67 -15.41
C ILE A 333 -10.68 12.30 -14.66
N ALA A 334 -10.59 11.82 -13.42
CA ALA A 334 -11.75 11.45 -12.63
C ALA A 334 -12.75 12.60 -12.48
N ALA A 335 -12.26 13.80 -12.15
CA ALA A 335 -13.10 15.00 -12.05
C ALA A 335 -13.77 15.37 -13.37
N ARG A 336 -13.07 15.24 -14.49
CA ARG A 336 -13.62 15.56 -15.82
C ARG A 336 -14.59 14.50 -16.34
N VAL A 337 -14.36 13.24 -16.01
CA VAL A 337 -15.27 12.13 -16.32
C VAL A 337 -16.60 12.33 -15.60
N GLN A 338 -16.57 12.79 -14.34
CA GLN A 338 -17.77 13.20 -13.60
C GLN A 338 -18.53 14.33 -14.34
N GLY A 339 -17.81 15.32 -14.89
CA GLY A 339 -18.40 16.42 -15.63
C GLY A 339 -19.11 16.04 -16.93
N LEU A 340 -18.86 14.83 -17.46
CA LEU A 340 -19.58 14.30 -18.63
C LEU A 340 -20.99 13.81 -18.27
N ALA A 341 -21.27 13.53 -17.01
CA ALA A 341 -22.55 13.01 -16.56
C ALA A 341 -23.61 14.08 -16.68
N THR A 342 -24.65 13.83 -17.45
CA THR A 342 -25.79 14.73 -17.66
C THR A 342 -27.02 14.36 -16.82
N SER A 343 -27.02 13.14 -16.27
CA SER A 343 -28.13 12.55 -15.50
C SER A 343 -27.55 11.75 -14.31
N GLN A 344 -28.34 10.89 -13.71
CA GLN A 344 -27.90 9.96 -12.65
C GLN A 344 -26.92 8.87 -13.12
N ALA A 345 -26.48 8.90 -14.36
CA ALA A 345 -25.55 7.92 -14.90
C ALA A 345 -24.17 8.04 -14.23
N ILE A 346 -23.52 6.89 -14.02
CA ILE A 346 -22.16 6.79 -13.53
C ILE A 346 -21.23 6.65 -14.75
N HIS A 347 -20.24 7.52 -14.84
CA HIS A 347 -19.24 7.46 -15.90
C HIS A 347 -17.94 6.86 -15.37
N ILE A 348 -17.43 5.85 -16.03
CA ILE A 348 -16.19 5.16 -15.68
C ILE A 348 -15.24 5.05 -16.87
N THR A 349 -13.98 4.81 -16.62
CA THR A 349 -12.94 4.74 -17.66
C THR A 349 -12.43 3.33 -17.88
N GLY A 350 -11.63 3.13 -18.92
CA GLY A 350 -11.04 1.83 -19.31
C GLY A 350 -10.37 1.08 -18.15
N PRO A 351 -9.48 1.68 -17.36
CA PRO A 351 -8.88 0.99 -16.21
C PRO A 351 -9.89 0.46 -15.19
N VAL A 352 -10.99 1.17 -14.94
CA VAL A 352 -12.03 0.76 -13.99
C VAL A 352 -12.83 -0.43 -14.54
N ILE A 353 -13.33 -0.35 -15.78
CA ILE A 353 -14.13 -1.43 -16.35
C ILE A 353 -13.31 -2.69 -16.66
N GLY A 354 -12.01 -2.52 -16.90
CA GLY A 354 -11.08 -3.62 -17.13
C GLY A 354 -10.78 -4.49 -15.91
N ALA A 355 -11.19 -4.06 -14.71
CA ALA A 355 -11.02 -4.83 -13.50
C ALA A 355 -12.02 -6.01 -13.45
N PRO A 356 -11.56 -7.27 -13.31
CA PRO A 356 -12.46 -8.44 -13.34
C PRO A 356 -13.57 -8.40 -12.29
N ALA A 357 -13.29 -7.83 -11.11
CA ALA A 357 -14.29 -7.69 -10.05
C ALA A 357 -15.38 -6.67 -10.41
N VAL A 358 -15.07 -5.65 -11.19
CA VAL A 358 -16.07 -4.68 -11.71
C VAL A 358 -16.99 -5.37 -12.73
N ALA A 359 -16.43 -6.14 -13.67
CA ALA A 359 -17.22 -6.91 -14.62
C ALA A 359 -18.20 -7.83 -13.92
N ALA A 360 -17.75 -8.58 -12.91
CA ALA A 360 -18.62 -9.48 -12.12
C ALA A 360 -19.75 -8.74 -11.39
N ILE A 361 -19.53 -7.50 -10.92
CA ILE A 361 -20.58 -6.68 -10.31
C ILE A 361 -21.60 -6.25 -11.35
N LEU A 362 -21.14 -5.75 -12.50
CA LEU A 362 -22.04 -5.30 -13.56
C LEU A 362 -22.92 -6.44 -14.10
N ASP A 363 -22.33 -7.61 -14.27
CA ASP A 363 -23.07 -8.83 -14.67
C ASP A 363 -24.13 -9.22 -13.63
N ARG A 364 -23.76 -9.21 -12.34
CA ARG A 364 -24.69 -9.52 -11.24
C ARG A 364 -25.87 -8.55 -11.16
N GLU A 365 -25.61 -7.27 -11.37
CA GLU A 365 -26.63 -6.21 -11.36
C GLU A 365 -27.38 -6.11 -12.71
N ALA A 366 -27.07 -6.98 -13.68
CA ALA A 366 -27.60 -6.95 -15.05
C ALA A 366 -27.43 -5.59 -15.75
N ILE A 367 -26.32 -4.93 -15.51
CA ILE A 367 -25.98 -3.62 -16.08
C ILE A 367 -25.10 -3.81 -17.30
N THR A 368 -25.51 -3.25 -18.44
CA THR A 368 -24.70 -3.20 -19.66
C THR A 368 -24.16 -1.78 -19.86
N PRO A 369 -22.85 -1.55 -19.68
CA PRO A 369 -22.25 -0.22 -19.87
C PRO A 369 -22.28 0.21 -21.34
N ILE A 370 -22.54 1.49 -21.56
CA ILE A 370 -22.55 2.10 -22.88
C ILE A 370 -21.22 2.77 -23.14
N GLN A 371 -20.46 2.26 -24.12
CA GLN A 371 -19.17 2.83 -24.49
C GLN A 371 -19.33 4.13 -25.27
N LYS A 372 -18.58 5.16 -24.89
CA LYS A 372 -18.54 6.47 -25.54
C LYS A 372 -17.10 6.96 -25.67
N GLN A 373 -16.84 7.79 -26.68
CA GLN A 373 -15.58 8.53 -26.77
C GLN A 373 -15.79 9.97 -26.30
N ALA A 374 -14.96 10.43 -25.40
CA ALA A 374 -15.05 11.78 -24.85
C ALA A 374 -13.72 12.54 -25.00
N ALA A 375 -13.80 13.79 -25.42
CA ALA A 375 -12.70 14.74 -25.36
C ALA A 375 -12.74 15.43 -23.99
N LEU A 376 -11.68 15.30 -23.23
CA LEU A 376 -11.56 15.96 -21.92
C LEU A 376 -10.68 17.20 -22.03
N ARG A 377 -11.11 18.31 -21.48
CA ARG A 377 -10.38 19.58 -21.54
C ARG A 377 -8.95 19.43 -20.98
N GLY A 378 -7.93 19.74 -21.80
CA GLY A 378 -6.51 19.64 -21.41
C GLY A 378 -5.96 18.21 -21.35
N ILE A 379 -6.61 17.25 -22.01
CA ILE A 379 -6.09 15.93 -22.34
C ILE A 379 -6.04 15.88 -23.87
N ALA A 380 -4.87 15.56 -24.41
CA ALA A 380 -4.64 15.63 -25.86
C ALA A 380 -5.48 14.62 -26.64
N ASP A 381 -5.59 13.39 -26.10
CA ASP A 381 -6.30 12.30 -26.75
C ASP A 381 -7.73 12.16 -26.24
N LYS A 382 -8.64 11.73 -27.10
CA LYS A 382 -9.96 11.28 -26.69
C LYS A 382 -9.83 10.02 -25.85
N ILE A 383 -10.50 9.97 -24.73
CA ILE A 383 -10.54 8.77 -23.87
C ILE A 383 -11.84 8.00 -24.09
N VAL A 384 -11.76 6.71 -23.89
CA VAL A 384 -12.94 5.84 -23.85
C VAL A 384 -13.56 5.92 -22.46
N VAL A 385 -14.84 6.25 -22.41
CA VAL A 385 -15.64 6.33 -21.19
C VAL A 385 -16.81 5.37 -21.33
N TYR A 386 -17.20 4.76 -20.25
CA TYR A 386 -18.35 3.86 -20.17
C TYR A 386 -19.39 4.45 -19.25
N GLU A 387 -20.60 4.59 -19.78
CA GLU A 387 -21.76 5.06 -19.00
C GLU A 387 -22.50 3.85 -18.42
N ILE A 388 -22.70 3.85 -17.13
CA ILE A 388 -23.53 2.93 -16.37
C ILE A 388 -24.89 3.64 -16.18
N PRO A 389 -25.94 3.19 -16.90
CA PRO A 389 -27.26 3.84 -16.91
C PRO A 389 -27.98 3.74 -15.56
#